data_6d6cbe63c76f2b9272a87d6b0daa554f
#
_entry.id   6d6cbe63c76f2b9272a87d6b0daa554f
#
_cell.length_a   1.000
_cell.length_b   1.000
_cell.length_c   1.000
_cell.angle_alpha   90.00
_cell.angle_beta   90.00
_cell.angle_gamma   90.00
#
_symmetry.space_group_name_H-M   'P 1'
#
loop_
_entity.id
_entity.type
_entity.pdbx_description
1 polymer ?
#
loop_
_entity_poly.entity_id
_entity_poly.type
_entity_poly.pdbx_seq_one_letter_code
_entity_poly.pdbx_strand_id
1 'polypeptide(L)'
;KHSSARPLFIGQDIHRTVKFADPQNNLQHQLPAKMKLQRSLPTVQGSCQWYSAAILENPGNYSTLLEKDYHRYPALIPTSPFMDDKAPDKVKKLKMVWTADGPVLFWTAPKAKTEMDKAIQYVVYRFEKGEKANLNDASKIVAITRDTFIRLPYENGKVKYQYVVTALD
;
A
#
# COMPACT_ATOMS: atom_id res chain seq x y z
N LYS A 1 -15.40 -20.34 12.90
CA LYS A 1 -15.19 -18.94 13.36
C LYS A 1 -13.85 -18.47 12.83
N HIS A 2 -13.82 -17.32 12.15
CA HIS A 2 -12.56 -16.72 11.70
C HIS A 2 -11.81 -16.12 12.90
N SER A 3 -10.48 -16.38 12.98
CA SER A 3 -9.64 -15.78 14.01
C SER A 3 -9.33 -14.34 13.62
N SER A 4 -9.55 -13.38 14.51
CA SER A 4 -9.21 -11.96 14.29
C SER A 4 -7.70 -11.71 14.09
N ALA A 5 -6.86 -12.68 14.48
CA ALA A 5 -5.41 -12.60 14.28
C ALA A 5 -4.98 -12.95 12.85
N ARG A 6 -5.89 -13.47 12.01
CA ARG A 6 -5.58 -13.84 10.62
C ARG A 6 -6.29 -12.91 9.65
N PRO A 7 -5.59 -12.30 8.69
CA PRO A 7 -6.21 -11.46 7.69
C PRO A 7 -7.19 -12.28 6.83
N LEU A 8 -8.36 -11.71 6.56
CA LEU A 8 -9.34 -12.26 5.65
C LEU A 8 -9.35 -11.44 4.36
N PHE A 9 -9.24 -12.12 3.21
CA PHE A 9 -9.38 -11.53 1.90
C PHE A 9 -10.66 -12.04 1.25
N ILE A 10 -11.46 -11.15 0.69
CA ILE A 10 -12.74 -11.48 0.06
C ILE A 10 -12.56 -11.64 -1.45
N GLY A 11 -12.93 -12.80 -1.99
CA GLY A 11 -13.01 -13.01 -3.44
C GLY A 11 -14.14 -12.19 -4.06
N GLN A 12 -13.82 -11.43 -5.11
CA GLN A 12 -14.77 -10.62 -5.87
C GLN A 12 -14.88 -11.15 -7.28
N ASP A 13 -16.07 -11.64 -7.64
CA ASP A 13 -16.41 -11.96 -9.03
C ASP A 13 -16.79 -10.67 -9.76
N ILE A 14 -15.95 -10.25 -10.69
CA ILE A 14 -16.09 -8.98 -11.41
C ILE A 14 -17.34 -9.01 -12.29
N HIS A 15 -17.50 -10.06 -13.11
CA HIS A 15 -18.64 -10.15 -14.02
C HIS A 15 -19.98 -10.17 -13.29
N ARG A 16 -20.09 -10.91 -12.18
CA ARG A 16 -21.30 -10.89 -11.35
C ARG A 16 -21.52 -9.54 -10.69
N THR A 17 -20.45 -8.89 -10.24
CA THR A 17 -20.55 -7.57 -9.61
C THR A 17 -21.08 -6.53 -10.60
N VAL A 18 -20.66 -6.59 -11.86
CA VAL A 18 -21.11 -5.69 -12.91
C VAL A 18 -22.50 -6.03 -13.43
N LYS A 19 -22.84 -7.33 -13.52
CA LYS A 19 -24.12 -7.79 -14.03
C LYS A 19 -25.31 -7.33 -13.19
N PHE A 20 -25.14 -7.20 -11.86
CA PHE A 20 -26.21 -6.84 -10.94
C PHE A 20 -26.08 -5.38 -10.51
N ALA A 21 -27.17 -4.63 -10.69
CA ALA A 21 -27.25 -3.26 -10.23
C ALA A 21 -27.21 -3.17 -8.70
N ASP A 22 -26.70 -2.05 -8.20
CA ASP A 22 -26.80 -1.70 -6.78
C ASP A 22 -28.07 -0.87 -6.54
N PRO A 23 -29.12 -1.45 -5.97
CA PRO A 23 -30.39 -0.76 -5.76
C PRO A 23 -30.30 0.40 -4.76
N GLN A 24 -29.26 0.42 -3.90
CA GLN A 24 -29.12 1.46 -2.88
C GLN A 24 -28.43 2.73 -3.41
N ASN A 25 -27.54 2.58 -4.40
CA ASN A 25 -26.72 3.69 -4.89
C ASN A 25 -27.12 4.15 -6.30
N ASN A 26 -28.16 3.59 -6.87
CA ASN A 26 -28.58 3.88 -8.24
C ASN A 26 -27.47 3.77 -9.28
N LEU A 27 -26.48 2.91 -9.01
CA LEU A 27 -25.31 2.66 -9.83
C LEU A 27 -25.52 1.44 -10.70
N GLN A 28 -24.79 1.38 -11.80
CA GLN A 28 -24.89 0.29 -12.77
C GLN A 28 -24.40 -1.06 -12.24
N HIS A 29 -23.63 -1.07 -11.13
CA HIS A 29 -23.10 -2.30 -10.54
C HIS A 29 -22.79 -2.18 -9.04
N GLN A 30 -22.53 -3.32 -8.40
CA GLN A 30 -22.44 -3.45 -6.95
C GLN A 30 -21.07 -3.10 -6.34
N LEU A 31 -20.08 -2.65 -7.11
CA LEU A 31 -18.73 -2.41 -6.58
C LEU A 31 -18.72 -1.44 -5.38
N PRO A 32 -19.37 -0.26 -5.42
CA PRO A 32 -19.36 0.67 -4.29
C PRO A 32 -19.92 0.06 -3.01
N ALA A 33 -21.06 -0.62 -3.08
CA ALA A 33 -21.68 -1.26 -1.91
C ALA A 33 -20.77 -2.36 -1.32
N LYS A 34 -20.18 -3.20 -2.18
CA LYS A 34 -19.24 -4.25 -1.75
C LYS A 34 -17.99 -3.68 -1.09
N MET A 35 -17.39 -2.64 -1.66
CA MET A 35 -16.20 -1.99 -1.09
C MET A 35 -16.52 -1.31 0.25
N LYS A 36 -17.67 -0.65 0.36
CA LYS A 36 -18.16 -0.07 1.62
C LYS A 36 -18.33 -1.13 2.70
N LEU A 37 -19.00 -2.24 2.37
CA LEU A 37 -19.19 -3.36 3.28
C LEU A 37 -17.86 -3.96 3.73
N GLN A 38 -16.94 -4.25 2.81
CA GLN A 38 -15.62 -4.81 3.15
C GLN A 38 -14.84 -3.90 4.11
N ARG A 39 -14.82 -2.60 3.85
CA ARG A 39 -14.13 -1.62 4.71
C ARG A 39 -14.78 -1.43 6.08
N SER A 40 -16.06 -1.78 6.23
CA SER A 40 -16.75 -1.75 7.53
C SER A 40 -16.49 -2.98 8.41
N LEU A 41 -15.89 -4.03 7.85
CA LEU A 41 -15.61 -5.27 8.56
C LEU A 41 -14.14 -5.30 9.02
N PRO A 42 -13.86 -5.21 10.33
CA PRO A 42 -12.48 -5.06 10.84
C PRO A 42 -11.60 -6.28 10.58
N THR A 43 -12.18 -7.45 10.34
CA THR A 43 -11.46 -8.68 10.01
C THR A 43 -11.08 -8.79 8.54
N VAL A 44 -11.70 -7.97 7.67
CA VAL A 44 -11.42 -7.99 6.22
C VAL A 44 -10.28 -7.02 5.93
N GLN A 45 -9.17 -7.56 5.46
CA GLN A 45 -7.94 -6.79 5.21
C GLN A 45 -7.67 -6.54 3.72
N GLY A 46 -8.49 -7.12 2.85
CA GLY A 46 -8.34 -6.92 1.42
C GLY A 46 -9.31 -7.73 0.57
N SER A 47 -9.14 -7.62 -0.74
CA SER A 47 -9.94 -8.38 -1.72
C SER A 47 -9.06 -9.00 -2.80
N CYS A 48 -9.53 -10.13 -3.31
CA CYS A 48 -8.95 -10.82 -4.46
C CYS A 48 -9.92 -10.69 -5.63
N GLN A 49 -9.49 -10.04 -6.71
CA GLN A 49 -10.34 -9.81 -7.88
C GLN A 49 -10.34 -11.06 -8.77
N TRP A 50 -11.50 -11.62 -9.04
CA TRP A 50 -11.67 -12.78 -9.89
C TRP A 50 -12.27 -12.35 -11.23
N TYR A 51 -11.61 -12.50 -12.31
CA TYR A 51 -10.26 -12.98 -12.56
C TYR A 51 -9.46 -11.93 -13.33
N SER A 52 -8.16 -12.17 -13.57
CA SER A 52 -7.26 -11.16 -14.13
C SER A 52 -7.68 -10.62 -15.51
N ALA A 53 -8.19 -11.49 -16.41
CA ALA A 53 -8.69 -11.03 -17.70
C ALA A 53 -9.88 -10.05 -17.54
N ALA A 54 -10.78 -10.28 -16.59
CA ALA A 54 -11.89 -9.36 -16.35
C ALA A 54 -11.42 -7.97 -15.86
N ILE A 55 -10.27 -7.88 -15.19
CA ILE A 55 -9.64 -6.58 -14.87
C ILE A 55 -9.22 -5.86 -16.16
N LEU A 56 -8.63 -6.58 -17.11
CA LEU A 56 -8.18 -6.00 -18.38
C LEU A 56 -9.35 -5.63 -19.31
N GLU A 57 -10.39 -6.46 -19.32
CA GLU A 57 -11.64 -6.21 -20.07
C GLU A 57 -12.40 -4.99 -19.57
N ASN A 58 -12.23 -4.64 -18.30
CA ASN A 58 -12.83 -3.49 -17.65
C ASN A 58 -14.36 -3.36 -17.86
N PRO A 59 -15.16 -4.43 -17.65
CA PRO A 59 -16.59 -4.39 -17.86
C PRO A 59 -17.24 -3.34 -16.96
N GLY A 60 -18.15 -2.54 -17.51
CA GLY A 60 -18.85 -1.49 -16.77
C GLY A 60 -17.94 -0.47 -16.07
N ASN A 61 -16.73 -0.25 -16.58
CA ASN A 61 -15.70 0.60 -15.96
C ASN A 61 -15.26 0.13 -14.55
N TYR A 62 -15.37 -1.16 -14.26
CA TYR A 62 -15.05 -1.72 -12.95
C TYR A 62 -13.63 -1.42 -12.50
N SER A 63 -12.63 -1.73 -13.34
CA SER A 63 -11.21 -1.54 -13.03
C SER A 63 -10.87 -0.06 -12.87
N THR A 64 -11.43 0.79 -13.73
CA THR A 64 -11.25 2.25 -13.66
C THR A 64 -11.77 2.82 -12.33
N LEU A 65 -12.96 2.38 -11.89
CA LEU A 65 -13.53 2.80 -10.61
C LEU A 65 -12.75 2.22 -9.42
N LEU A 66 -12.32 0.96 -9.53
CA LEU A 66 -11.51 0.32 -8.50
C LEU A 66 -10.20 1.08 -8.27
N GLU A 67 -9.48 1.42 -9.33
CA GLU A 67 -8.24 2.19 -9.26
C GLU A 67 -8.47 3.60 -8.74
N LYS A 68 -9.41 4.34 -9.32
CA LYS A 68 -9.65 5.74 -9.03
C LYS A 68 -10.17 5.99 -7.62
N ASP A 69 -11.11 5.18 -7.16
CA ASP A 69 -11.89 5.49 -5.95
C ASP A 69 -11.47 4.63 -4.75
N TYR A 70 -10.90 3.42 -4.97
CA TYR A 70 -10.65 2.47 -3.89
C TYR A 70 -9.19 2.07 -3.73
N HIS A 71 -8.44 1.91 -4.82
CA HIS A 71 -7.03 1.50 -4.82
C HIS A 71 -6.11 2.61 -5.35
N ARG A 72 -6.45 3.85 -5.07
CA ARG A 72 -5.74 5.04 -5.54
C ARG A 72 -4.29 5.12 -5.03
N TYR A 73 -4.03 4.59 -3.85
CA TYR A 73 -2.73 4.62 -3.21
C TYR A 73 -2.21 3.21 -2.94
N PRO A 74 -0.89 3.02 -2.84
CA PRO A 74 -0.31 1.74 -2.45
C PRO A 74 -0.87 1.27 -1.12
N ALA A 75 -1.04 -0.04 -0.97
CA ALA A 75 -1.38 -0.67 0.30
C ALA A 75 -0.22 -1.53 0.79
N LEU A 76 0.01 -1.52 2.10
CA LEU A 76 0.94 -2.44 2.72
C LEU A 76 0.27 -3.80 2.91
N ILE A 77 1.07 -4.85 2.89
CA ILE A 77 0.61 -6.20 3.23
C ILE A 77 0.15 -6.18 4.70
N PRO A 78 -1.02 -6.73 5.03
CA PRO A 78 -1.47 -6.83 6.40
C PRO A 78 -0.49 -7.64 7.25
N THR A 79 -0.27 -7.19 8.48
CA THR A 79 0.56 -7.92 9.44
C THR A 79 -0.03 -9.29 9.78
N SER A 80 0.84 -10.25 10.05
CA SER A 80 0.48 -11.62 10.42
C SER A 80 1.00 -11.97 11.82
N PRO A 81 0.44 -11.34 12.88
CA PRO A 81 0.99 -11.45 14.24
C PRO A 81 0.94 -12.88 14.81
N PHE A 82 0.22 -13.78 14.16
CA PHE A 82 0.24 -15.21 14.51
C PHE A 82 1.48 -15.95 14.01
N MET A 83 2.26 -15.34 13.10
CA MET A 83 3.54 -15.88 12.60
C MET A 83 4.72 -15.20 13.28
N ASP A 84 4.71 -13.88 13.28
CA ASP A 84 5.68 -13.04 13.98
C ASP A 84 4.98 -11.74 14.42
N ASP A 85 5.19 -11.34 15.67
CA ASP A 85 4.60 -10.12 16.27
C ASP A 85 5.63 -9.00 16.44
N LYS A 86 6.87 -9.22 15.97
CA LYS A 86 7.96 -8.25 16.08
C LYS A 86 8.19 -7.56 14.76
N ALA A 87 8.07 -6.25 14.77
CA ALA A 87 8.47 -5.46 13.63
C ALA A 87 10.00 -5.34 13.52
N PRO A 88 10.56 -5.21 12.31
CA PRO A 88 11.97 -4.93 12.12
C PRO A 88 12.41 -3.64 12.83
N ASP A 89 13.67 -3.59 13.25
CA ASP A 89 14.26 -2.37 13.78
C ASP A 89 14.22 -1.23 12.74
N LYS A 90 14.35 0.00 13.23
CA LYS A 90 14.38 1.19 12.37
C LYS A 90 15.60 1.16 11.42
N VAL A 91 15.41 1.63 10.20
CA VAL A 91 16.53 1.88 9.27
C VAL A 91 17.51 2.88 9.89
N LYS A 92 18.77 2.78 9.48
CA LYS A 92 19.86 3.61 10.00
C LYS A 92 20.47 4.44 8.88
N LYS A 93 21.16 5.53 9.25
CA LYS A 93 21.95 6.37 8.34
C LYS A 93 21.15 6.83 7.11
N LEU A 94 19.87 7.19 7.29
CA LEU A 94 19.07 7.79 6.23
C LEU A 94 19.74 9.10 5.79
N LYS A 95 20.10 9.20 4.53
CA LYS A 95 20.72 10.38 3.94
C LYS A 95 20.35 10.54 2.49
N MET A 96 20.34 11.77 2.02
CA MET A 96 20.18 12.11 0.62
C MET A 96 21.52 12.57 0.05
N VAL A 97 21.83 12.12 -1.17
CA VAL A 97 23.03 12.48 -1.91
C VAL A 97 22.62 12.96 -3.30
N TRP A 98 23.19 14.06 -3.74
CA TRP A 98 23.03 14.53 -5.11
C TRP A 98 24.02 13.82 -6.02
N THR A 99 23.50 13.25 -7.08
CA THR A 99 24.29 12.60 -8.15
C THR A 99 24.12 13.37 -9.46
N ALA A 100 24.86 13.01 -10.50
CA ALA A 100 24.69 13.59 -11.83
C ALA A 100 23.26 13.42 -12.38
N ASP A 101 22.58 12.32 -11.99
CA ASP A 101 21.21 11.98 -12.43
C ASP A 101 20.12 12.46 -11.47
N GLY A 102 20.47 13.28 -10.48
CA GLY A 102 19.53 13.81 -9.49
C GLY A 102 19.70 13.26 -8.07
N PRO A 103 18.78 13.59 -7.15
CA PRO A 103 18.89 13.21 -5.77
C PRO A 103 18.55 11.72 -5.53
N VAL A 104 19.36 11.07 -4.73
CA VAL A 104 19.19 9.68 -4.32
C VAL A 104 19.12 9.60 -2.81
N LEU A 105 18.10 8.93 -2.30
CA LEU A 105 17.91 8.66 -0.88
C LEU A 105 18.50 7.27 -0.57
N PHE A 106 19.39 7.20 0.42
CA PHE A 106 20.05 5.98 0.88
C PHE A 106 19.78 5.73 2.34
N TRP A 107 19.76 4.46 2.74
CA TRP A 107 19.72 4.06 4.13
C TRP A 107 20.49 2.74 4.35
N THR A 108 20.71 2.42 5.60
CA THR A 108 21.27 1.13 5.99
C THR A 108 20.17 0.27 6.57
N ALA A 109 20.06 -0.97 6.09
CA ALA A 109 19.16 -1.97 6.62
C ALA A 109 19.34 -2.16 8.14
N PRO A 110 18.28 -2.38 8.90
CA PRO A 110 18.39 -2.78 10.31
C PRO A 110 19.08 -4.13 10.41
N LYS A 111 19.75 -4.37 11.56
CA LYS A 111 20.28 -5.69 11.86
C LYS A 111 19.14 -6.58 12.31
N ALA A 112 18.99 -7.73 11.67
CA ALA A 112 18.08 -8.78 12.10
C ALA A 112 18.71 -9.59 13.23
N LYS A 113 17.92 -10.03 14.20
CA LYS A 113 18.32 -10.98 15.24
C LYS A 113 18.03 -12.41 14.81
N THR A 114 16.97 -12.60 14.05
CA THR A 114 16.52 -13.87 13.46
C THR A 114 16.24 -13.65 11.97
N GLU A 115 16.06 -14.71 11.21
CA GLU A 115 15.63 -14.60 9.80
C GLU A 115 14.23 -13.98 9.67
N MET A 116 13.36 -14.17 10.67
CA MET A 116 12.01 -13.58 10.69
C MET A 116 12.03 -12.07 10.89
N ASP A 117 13.00 -11.55 11.67
CA ASP A 117 13.14 -10.09 11.91
C ASP A 117 13.84 -9.38 10.73
N LYS A 118 14.19 -10.10 9.66
CA LYS A 118 14.95 -9.55 8.54
C LYS A 118 14.07 -8.68 7.66
N ALA A 119 14.42 -7.41 7.55
CA ALA A 119 13.75 -6.52 6.62
C ALA A 119 13.88 -7.01 5.17
N ILE A 120 12.77 -7.28 4.52
CA ILE A 120 12.69 -7.72 3.12
C ILE A 120 12.20 -6.62 2.19
N GLN A 121 11.54 -5.62 2.74
CA GLN A 121 11.06 -4.44 2.00
C GLN A 121 11.20 -3.17 2.84
N TYR A 122 11.16 -2.03 2.16
CA TYR A 122 11.18 -0.71 2.76
C TYR A 122 10.06 0.13 2.17
N VAL A 123 9.39 0.89 3.03
CA VAL A 123 8.39 1.86 2.61
C VAL A 123 8.95 3.25 2.78
N VAL A 124 8.98 4.03 1.71
CA VAL A 124 9.45 5.40 1.71
C VAL A 124 8.25 6.33 1.67
N TYR A 125 8.17 7.20 2.66
CA TYR A 125 7.16 8.23 2.79
C TYR A 125 7.75 9.60 2.52
N ARG A 126 6.93 10.48 1.93
CA ARG A 126 7.26 11.89 1.68
C ARG A 126 6.25 12.79 2.35
N PHE A 127 6.74 13.73 3.12
CA PHE A 127 5.94 14.76 3.80
C PHE A 127 6.44 16.15 3.43
N GLU A 128 5.58 17.14 3.50
CA GLU A 128 5.99 18.54 3.38
C GLU A 128 6.93 18.91 4.54
N LYS A 129 7.80 19.88 4.31
CA LYS A 129 8.72 20.35 5.35
C LYS A 129 7.94 20.90 6.54
N GLY A 130 8.15 20.29 7.71
CA GLY A 130 7.46 20.65 8.95
C GLY A 130 6.10 19.97 9.16
N GLU A 131 5.63 19.18 8.20
CA GLU A 131 4.44 18.33 8.38
C GLU A 131 4.72 17.23 9.40
N LYS A 132 3.76 16.98 10.32
CA LYS A 132 3.85 15.85 11.24
C LYS A 132 3.69 14.53 10.46
N ALA A 133 4.67 13.64 10.56
CA ALA A 133 4.64 12.36 9.88
C ALA A 133 3.47 11.49 10.37
N ASN A 134 2.57 11.14 9.44
CA ASN A 134 1.51 10.16 9.64
C ASN A 134 1.74 8.96 8.72
N LEU A 135 2.28 7.87 9.27
CA LEU A 135 2.60 6.67 8.49
C LEU A 135 1.38 5.84 8.10
N ASN A 136 0.20 6.16 8.64
CA ASN A 136 -1.06 5.53 8.25
C ASN A 136 -1.69 6.17 7.00
N ASP A 137 -1.11 7.27 6.51
CA ASP A 137 -1.57 7.93 5.30
C ASP A 137 -0.87 7.35 4.07
N ALA A 138 -1.55 6.45 3.37
CA ALA A 138 -1.03 5.81 2.17
C ALA A 138 -0.72 6.80 1.02
N SER A 139 -1.32 7.99 1.02
CA SER A 139 -1.03 9.03 0.03
C SER A 139 0.39 9.59 0.14
N LYS A 140 1.04 9.37 1.27
CA LYS A 140 2.43 9.78 1.52
C LYS A 140 3.47 8.75 1.08
N ILE A 141 3.04 7.55 0.71
CA ILE A 141 3.95 6.50 0.20
C ILE A 141 4.39 6.88 -1.21
N VAL A 142 5.68 7.04 -1.40
CA VAL A 142 6.29 7.34 -2.70
C VAL A 142 7.02 6.15 -3.32
N ALA A 143 7.40 5.16 -2.50
CA ALA A 143 7.98 3.91 -2.98
C ALA A 143 7.82 2.78 -1.96
N ILE A 144 7.68 1.56 -2.46
CA ILE A 144 7.88 0.32 -1.74
C ILE A 144 8.96 -0.44 -2.51
N THR A 145 10.10 -0.73 -1.87
CA THR A 145 11.28 -1.29 -2.53
C THR A 145 11.98 -2.34 -1.66
N ARG A 146 12.75 -3.22 -2.29
CA ARG A 146 13.68 -4.14 -1.61
C ARG A 146 15.09 -3.57 -1.52
N ASP A 147 15.38 -2.54 -2.29
CA ASP A 147 16.68 -1.86 -2.28
C ASP A 147 16.82 -0.95 -1.06
N THR A 148 18.03 -0.63 -0.66
CA THR A 148 18.36 0.32 0.41
C THR A 148 18.57 1.74 -0.12
N PHE A 149 18.02 2.04 -1.28
CA PHE A 149 18.03 3.35 -1.90
C PHE A 149 16.84 3.54 -2.85
N ILE A 150 16.50 4.79 -3.13
CA ILE A 150 15.61 5.17 -4.24
C ILE A 150 16.15 6.44 -4.91
N ARG A 151 15.89 6.57 -6.21
CA ARG A 151 16.05 7.82 -6.92
C ARG A 151 14.81 8.68 -6.67
N LEU A 152 15.04 9.93 -6.32
CA LEU A 152 13.94 10.89 -6.12
C LEU A 152 13.74 11.71 -7.40
N PRO A 153 12.50 12.17 -7.67
CA PRO A 153 12.27 13.09 -8.77
C PRO A 153 13.11 14.36 -8.62
N TYR A 154 13.70 14.83 -9.71
CA TYR A 154 14.37 16.11 -9.72
C TYR A 154 13.35 17.24 -9.82
N GLU A 155 13.21 18.01 -8.76
CA GLU A 155 12.29 19.14 -8.68
C GLU A 155 13.10 20.46 -8.57
N ASN A 156 13.67 20.92 -9.68
CA ASN A 156 14.36 22.23 -9.80
C ASN A 156 15.38 22.55 -8.68
N GLY A 157 16.10 21.55 -8.20
CA GLY A 157 17.23 21.70 -7.28
C GLY A 157 16.86 22.06 -5.83
N LYS A 158 15.60 22.21 -5.48
CA LYS A 158 15.17 22.51 -4.09
C LYS A 158 14.44 21.32 -3.46
N VAL A 159 15.05 20.71 -2.47
CA VAL A 159 14.37 19.71 -1.64
C VAL A 159 13.46 20.41 -0.67
N LYS A 160 12.15 20.26 -0.87
CA LYS A 160 11.12 20.85 -0.03
C LYS A 160 10.48 19.85 0.93
N TYR A 161 10.94 18.58 0.90
CA TYR A 161 10.27 17.47 1.58
C TYR A 161 11.16 16.90 2.69
N GLN A 162 10.49 16.30 3.66
CA GLN A 162 11.13 15.36 4.58
C GLN A 162 10.71 13.93 4.22
N TYR A 163 11.65 13.00 4.34
CA TYR A 163 11.43 11.59 4.04
C TYR A 163 11.53 10.76 5.30
N VAL A 164 10.65 9.76 5.39
CA VAL A 164 10.70 8.72 6.42
C VAL A 164 10.77 7.38 5.72
N VAL A 165 11.62 6.49 6.20
CA VAL A 165 11.74 5.13 5.68
C VAL A 165 11.48 4.16 6.81
N THR A 166 10.56 3.22 6.58
CA THR A 166 10.28 2.10 7.48
C THR A 166 10.70 0.80 6.84
N ALA A 167 11.00 -0.21 7.65
CA ALA A 167 11.32 -1.55 7.21
C ALA A 167 10.11 -2.47 7.44
N LEU A 168 9.94 -3.46 6.55
CA LEU A 168 8.96 -4.55 6.62
C LEU A 168 9.69 -5.88 6.50
N ASP A 169 9.25 -6.89 7.24
CA ASP A 169 9.60 -8.31 7.17
C ASP A 169 8.57 -9.15 6.46
#